data_0e8f23cb39ca7e6f470c365c0f63a5e2
#
_entry.id   0e8f23cb39ca7e6f470c365c0f63a5e2
#
_cell.length_a   1.000
_cell.length_b   1.000
_cell.length_c   1.000
_cell.angle_alpha   90.00
_cell.angle_beta   90.00
_cell.angle_gamma   90.00
#
_symmetry.space_group_name_H-M   'P 1'
#
loop_
_entity.id
_entity.type
_entity.pdbx_description
1 polymer ?
#
loop_
_entity_poly.entity_id
_entity_poly.type
_entity_poly.pdbx_seq_one_letter_code
_entity_poly.pdbx_strand_id
1 'polypeptide(L)'
;MASASADKLRGNQELADLAQALGLDGKSGDVDNLRYERVVIMTDADVDGAHIRTLLLTFFHRQMPEIVKAGHLFIAQPPLYKVSRGKSEVYLKDQPAFDRYLIAQGLDARVLETQGGGAVRGGGELEALVAHGLRIRNLLAFVPRKYNTCLLYTSDA
;
A
#
# COMPACT_ATOMS: atom_id res chain seq x y z
N MET A 1 11.59 -10.77 -18.98
CA MET A 1 12.69 -11.13 -18.07
C MET A 1 12.65 -12.58 -17.59
N ALA A 2 11.49 -13.13 -17.29
CA ALA A 2 11.39 -14.51 -16.83
C ALA A 2 11.94 -15.57 -17.82
N SER A 3 11.97 -15.28 -19.11
CA SER A 3 12.45 -16.17 -20.18
C SER A 3 13.78 -15.72 -20.81
N ALA A 4 14.38 -14.62 -20.35
CA ALA A 4 15.65 -14.16 -20.89
C ALA A 4 16.79 -15.06 -20.43
N SER A 5 17.68 -15.44 -21.39
CA SER A 5 18.88 -16.19 -21.04
C SER A 5 19.85 -15.34 -20.20
N ALA A 6 20.67 -15.98 -19.37
CA ALA A 6 21.66 -15.29 -18.54
C ALA A 6 22.61 -14.40 -19.38
N ASP A 7 22.89 -14.79 -20.62
CA ASP A 7 23.75 -14.01 -21.53
C ASP A 7 23.08 -12.71 -22.00
N LYS A 8 21.75 -12.72 -22.23
CA LYS A 8 21.00 -11.48 -22.57
C LYS A 8 20.90 -10.51 -21.39
N LEU A 9 20.84 -11.02 -20.16
CA LEU A 9 20.85 -10.18 -18.96
C LEU A 9 22.23 -9.56 -18.73
N ARG A 10 23.32 -10.31 -18.99
CA ARG A 10 24.69 -9.80 -18.90
C ARG A 10 25.03 -8.77 -19.98
N GLY A 11 24.36 -8.83 -21.13
CA GLY A 11 24.51 -7.85 -22.21
C GLY A 11 23.76 -6.53 -21.99
N ASN A 12 22.98 -6.42 -20.92
CA ASN A 12 22.28 -5.18 -20.58
C ASN A 12 23.18 -4.31 -19.68
N GLN A 13 23.64 -3.18 -20.23
CA GLN A 13 24.58 -2.28 -19.55
C GLN A 13 24.01 -1.74 -18.24
N GLU A 14 22.73 -1.37 -18.21
CA GLU A 14 22.09 -0.82 -17.01
C GLU A 14 22.06 -1.82 -15.84
N LEU A 15 21.83 -3.11 -16.14
CA LEU A 15 21.87 -4.16 -15.12
C LEU A 15 23.30 -4.48 -14.68
N ALA A 16 24.27 -4.39 -15.58
CA ALA A 16 25.68 -4.53 -15.24
C ALA A 16 26.15 -3.38 -14.34
N ASP A 17 25.80 -2.14 -14.68
CA ASP A 17 26.10 -0.95 -13.90
C ASP A 17 25.45 -1.02 -12.52
N LEU A 18 24.20 -1.50 -12.43
CA LEU A 18 23.52 -1.73 -11.16
C LEU A 18 24.29 -2.74 -10.28
N ALA A 19 24.70 -3.87 -10.86
CA ALA A 19 25.48 -4.88 -10.14
C ALA A 19 26.81 -4.31 -9.64
N GLN A 20 27.50 -3.57 -10.48
CA GLN A 20 28.76 -2.90 -10.14
C GLN A 20 28.55 -1.85 -9.05
N ALA A 21 27.50 -1.05 -9.12
CA ALA A 21 27.16 -0.06 -8.09
C ALA A 21 26.93 -0.70 -6.73
N LEU A 22 26.28 -1.87 -6.71
CA LEU A 22 26.03 -2.65 -5.50
C LEU A 22 27.27 -3.35 -4.94
N GLY A 23 28.37 -3.41 -5.69
CA GLY A 23 29.61 -4.09 -5.29
C GLY A 23 29.63 -5.58 -5.64
N LEU A 24 28.74 -6.02 -6.53
CA LEU A 24 28.59 -7.41 -6.92
C LEU A 24 29.21 -7.64 -8.31
N ASP A 25 30.44 -8.07 -8.36
CA ASP A 25 31.21 -8.27 -9.61
C ASP A 25 30.78 -9.51 -10.43
N GLY A 26 29.50 -9.90 -10.34
CA GLY A 26 28.88 -10.90 -11.23
C GLY A 26 29.31 -12.34 -11.04
N LYS A 27 30.15 -12.68 -10.08
CA LYS A 27 30.64 -14.04 -9.87
C LYS A 27 30.12 -14.76 -8.63
N SER A 28 29.58 -14.03 -7.66
CA SER A 28 29.03 -14.65 -6.46
C SER A 28 28.11 -13.62 -5.83
N GLY A 29 26.89 -14.01 -5.51
CA GLY A 29 25.97 -13.19 -4.72
C GLY A 29 26.44 -13.05 -3.27
N ASP A 30 27.74 -12.82 -3.09
CA ASP A 30 28.37 -12.71 -1.79
C ASP A 30 27.92 -11.39 -1.15
N VAL A 31 27.03 -11.51 -0.17
CA VAL A 31 26.46 -10.38 0.56
C VAL A 31 27.55 -9.62 1.33
N ASP A 32 28.66 -10.26 1.64
CA ASP A 32 29.79 -9.66 2.37
C ASP A 32 30.47 -8.54 1.57
N ASN A 33 30.33 -8.55 0.24
CA ASN A 33 30.85 -7.52 -0.66
C ASN A 33 29.85 -6.41 -0.99
N LEU A 34 28.62 -6.48 -0.42
CA LEU A 34 27.60 -5.49 -0.67
C LEU A 34 28.01 -4.12 -0.12
N ARG A 35 28.03 -3.08 -0.98
CA ARG A 35 28.42 -1.72 -0.58
C ARG A 35 27.39 -1.01 0.26
N TYR A 36 26.15 -1.45 0.25
CA TYR A 36 25.01 -0.80 0.90
C TYR A 36 24.27 -1.78 1.80
N GLU A 37 24.00 -1.38 3.01
CA GLU A 37 23.22 -2.17 3.96
C GLU A 37 21.76 -2.37 3.48
N ARG A 38 21.22 -1.39 2.73
CA ARG A 38 19.84 -1.40 2.25
C ARG A 38 19.76 -0.99 0.79
N VAL A 39 19.15 -1.82 -0.01
CA VAL A 39 18.82 -1.56 -1.41
C VAL A 39 17.32 -1.31 -1.49
N VAL A 40 16.92 -0.11 -1.90
CA VAL A 40 15.50 0.29 -1.90
C VAL A 40 15.02 0.50 -3.32
N ILE A 41 14.06 -0.31 -3.76
CA ILE A 41 13.36 -0.09 -5.03
C ILE A 41 12.28 0.97 -4.78
N MET A 42 12.39 2.09 -5.48
CA MET A 42 11.44 3.18 -5.43
C MET A 42 10.93 3.50 -6.84
N THR A 43 9.65 3.27 -7.06
CA THR A 43 8.96 3.54 -8.34
C THR A 43 7.70 4.34 -8.06
N ASP A 44 7.19 5.02 -9.08
CA ASP A 44 5.92 5.74 -8.98
C ASP A 44 4.76 4.79 -8.66
N ALA A 45 3.70 5.34 -8.05
CA ALA A 45 2.51 4.58 -7.66
C ALA A 45 1.52 4.44 -8.83
N ASP A 46 2.02 4.14 -10.02
CA ASP A 46 1.25 3.92 -11.24
C ASP A 46 1.46 2.50 -11.82
N VAL A 47 0.83 2.23 -12.95
CA VAL A 47 0.90 0.92 -13.62
C VAL A 47 2.32 0.63 -14.12
N ASP A 48 3.00 1.61 -14.68
CA ASP A 48 4.35 1.46 -15.23
C ASP A 48 5.36 1.24 -14.09
N GLY A 49 5.25 1.98 -13.00
CA GLY A 49 6.06 1.77 -11.80
C GLY A 49 5.86 0.39 -11.18
N ALA A 50 4.63 -0.13 -11.17
CA ALA A 50 4.35 -1.50 -10.72
C ALA A 50 5.02 -2.54 -11.62
N HIS A 51 5.03 -2.33 -12.94
CA HIS A 51 5.70 -3.20 -13.89
C HIS A 51 7.23 -3.17 -13.72
N ILE A 52 7.84 -1.98 -13.62
CA ILE A 52 9.28 -1.80 -13.38
C ILE A 52 9.69 -2.50 -12.07
N ARG A 53 8.94 -2.30 -11.00
CA ARG A 53 9.17 -2.97 -9.70
C ARG A 53 9.17 -4.49 -9.84
N THR A 54 8.20 -5.05 -10.56
CA THR A 54 8.11 -6.50 -10.79
C THR A 54 9.32 -7.01 -11.58
N LEU A 55 9.80 -6.27 -12.57
CA LEU A 55 10.99 -6.63 -13.34
C LEU A 55 12.25 -6.62 -12.48
N LEU A 56 12.43 -5.58 -11.65
CA LEU A 56 13.57 -5.48 -10.73
C LEU A 56 13.53 -6.58 -9.66
N LEU A 57 12.38 -6.85 -9.08
CA LEU A 57 12.23 -7.96 -8.12
C LEU A 57 12.57 -9.32 -8.76
N THR A 58 12.12 -9.54 -10.00
CA THR A 58 12.47 -10.75 -10.75
C THR A 58 13.96 -10.85 -11.01
N PHE A 59 14.61 -9.72 -11.34
CA PHE A 59 16.04 -9.64 -11.52
C PHE A 59 16.79 -10.00 -10.23
N PHE A 60 16.51 -9.34 -9.11
CA PHE A 60 17.15 -9.61 -7.83
C PHE A 60 16.94 -11.05 -7.37
N HIS A 61 15.71 -11.55 -7.46
CA HIS A 61 15.40 -12.92 -7.06
C HIS A 61 16.17 -13.97 -7.88
N ARG A 62 16.43 -13.73 -9.17
CA ARG A 62 17.10 -14.69 -10.06
C ARG A 62 18.60 -14.56 -10.09
N GLN A 63 19.10 -13.32 -10.08
CA GLN A 63 20.53 -13.05 -10.26
C GLN A 63 21.26 -12.87 -8.93
N MET A 64 20.55 -12.38 -7.91
CA MET A 64 21.11 -12.01 -6.61
C MET A 64 20.22 -12.49 -5.45
N PRO A 65 19.89 -13.81 -5.39
CA PRO A 65 18.95 -14.33 -4.38
C PRO A 65 19.43 -14.11 -2.95
N GLU A 66 20.74 -14.03 -2.73
CA GLU A 66 21.31 -13.84 -1.39
C GLU A 66 20.97 -12.46 -0.81
N ILE A 67 20.89 -11.40 -1.61
CA ILE A 67 20.44 -10.07 -1.17
C ILE A 67 18.99 -10.12 -0.64
N VAL A 68 18.15 -10.89 -1.33
CA VAL A 68 16.75 -11.06 -0.94
C VAL A 68 16.64 -11.88 0.34
N LYS A 69 17.37 -13.00 0.44
CA LYS A 69 17.37 -13.87 1.61
C LYS A 69 17.95 -13.20 2.86
N ALA A 70 19.01 -12.42 2.69
CA ALA A 70 19.63 -11.68 3.78
C ALA A 70 18.82 -10.44 4.22
N GLY A 71 17.73 -10.11 3.50
CA GLY A 71 16.85 -9.01 3.89
C GLY A 71 17.37 -7.61 3.57
N HIS A 72 18.31 -7.50 2.62
CA HIS A 72 18.86 -6.20 2.20
C HIS A 72 18.00 -5.49 1.15
N LEU A 73 17.01 -6.18 0.54
CA LEU A 73 16.16 -5.59 -0.49
C LEU A 73 14.83 -5.09 0.11
N PHE A 74 14.54 -3.82 -0.12
CA PHE A 74 13.34 -3.13 0.35
C PHE A 74 12.55 -2.55 -0.82
N ILE A 75 11.24 -2.37 -0.60
CA ILE A 75 10.35 -1.67 -1.53
C ILE A 75 9.83 -0.42 -0.84
N ALA A 76 10.09 0.74 -1.43
CA ALA A 76 9.48 1.98 -0.98
C ALA A 76 7.97 1.97 -1.28
N GLN A 77 7.19 2.44 -0.34
CA GLN A 77 5.76 2.67 -0.51
C GLN A 77 5.50 4.18 -0.54
N PRO A 78 5.53 4.82 -1.71
CA PRO A 78 5.19 6.23 -1.80
C PRO A 78 3.74 6.45 -1.37
N PRO A 79 3.42 7.59 -0.73
CA PRO A 79 2.06 7.92 -0.36
C PRO A 79 1.20 8.11 -1.61
N LEU A 80 -0.02 7.56 -1.61
CA LEU A 80 -0.96 7.71 -2.72
C LEU A 80 -1.70 9.05 -2.69
N TYR A 81 -1.87 9.63 -1.51
CA TYR A 81 -2.65 10.84 -1.30
C TYR A 81 -1.84 11.92 -0.59
N LYS A 82 -1.99 13.14 -1.06
CA LYS A 82 -1.58 14.35 -0.37
C LYS A 82 -2.83 15.18 -0.08
N VAL A 83 -3.11 15.42 1.19
CA VAL A 83 -4.22 16.28 1.62
C VAL A 83 -3.65 17.59 2.13
N SER A 84 -4.11 18.70 1.56
CA SER A 84 -3.71 20.05 1.96
C SER A 84 -4.91 20.78 2.54
N ARG A 85 -4.75 21.33 3.74
CA ARG A 85 -5.75 22.18 4.39
C ARG A 85 -5.08 23.44 4.94
N GLY A 86 -5.23 24.54 4.25
CA GLY A 86 -4.53 25.77 4.59
C GLY A 86 -3.01 25.59 4.48
N LYS A 87 -2.30 25.73 5.59
CA LYS A 87 -0.84 25.54 5.66
C LYS A 87 -0.43 24.13 6.06
N SER A 88 -1.38 23.27 6.40
CA SER A 88 -1.11 21.88 6.81
C SER A 88 -1.17 20.96 5.62
N GLU A 89 -0.17 20.09 5.49
CA GLU A 89 -0.09 19.03 4.48
C GLU A 89 0.10 17.68 5.17
N VAL A 90 -0.70 16.69 4.76
CA VAL A 90 -0.63 15.33 5.29
C VAL A 90 -0.51 14.35 4.13
N TYR A 91 0.45 13.45 4.20
CA TYR A 91 0.65 12.39 3.22
C TYR A 91 0.05 11.08 3.74
N LEU A 92 -0.78 10.44 2.95
CA LEU A 92 -1.51 9.23 3.32
C LEU A 92 -1.17 8.11 2.33
N LYS A 93 -0.83 6.96 2.87
CA LYS A 93 -0.24 5.85 2.11
C LYS A 93 -1.23 5.11 1.22
N ASP A 94 -2.50 5.03 1.64
CA ASP A 94 -3.52 4.20 1.00
C ASP A 94 -4.93 4.76 1.22
N GLN A 95 -5.91 4.21 0.51
CA GLN A 95 -7.31 4.60 0.63
C GLN A 95 -7.86 4.42 2.06
N PRO A 96 -7.58 3.32 2.79
CA PRO A 96 -8.02 3.20 4.17
C PRO A 96 -7.46 4.29 5.10
N ALA A 97 -6.23 4.75 4.87
CA ALA A 97 -5.67 5.85 5.64
C ALA A 97 -6.36 7.18 5.30
N PHE A 98 -6.69 7.40 4.03
CA PHE A 98 -7.44 8.56 3.58
C PHE A 98 -8.86 8.59 4.18
N ASP A 99 -9.58 7.48 4.14
CA ASP A 99 -10.93 7.37 4.71
C ASP A 99 -10.90 7.64 6.23
N ARG A 100 -9.96 7.05 6.96
CA ARG A 100 -9.79 7.33 8.40
C ARG A 100 -9.52 8.81 8.68
N TYR A 101 -8.65 9.43 7.88
CA TYR A 101 -8.34 10.85 8.02
C TYR A 101 -9.59 11.71 7.81
N LEU A 102 -10.38 11.44 6.75
CA LEU A 102 -11.62 12.19 6.48
C LEU A 102 -12.65 12.01 7.60
N ILE A 103 -12.80 10.79 8.12
CA ILE A 103 -13.71 10.50 9.23
C ILE A 103 -13.28 11.28 10.47
N ALA A 104 -12.01 11.19 10.86
CA ALA A 104 -11.51 11.89 12.03
C ALA A 104 -11.72 13.41 11.90
N GLN A 105 -11.45 14.00 10.74
CA GLN A 105 -11.67 15.43 10.49
C GLN A 105 -13.16 15.81 10.43
N GLY A 106 -14.00 14.92 9.91
CA GLY A 106 -15.44 15.13 9.79
C GLY A 106 -16.20 15.00 11.12
N LEU A 107 -15.69 14.19 12.03
CA LEU A 107 -16.29 13.93 13.34
C LEU A 107 -15.76 14.86 14.44
N ASP A 108 -14.71 15.63 14.13
CA ASP A 108 -14.15 16.58 15.08
C ASP A 108 -15.22 17.56 15.59
N ALA A 109 -15.37 17.64 16.92
CA ALA A 109 -16.38 18.44 17.61
C ALA A 109 -17.86 18.16 17.20
N ARG A 110 -18.15 16.98 16.64
CA ARG A 110 -19.52 16.55 16.29
C ARG A 110 -20.10 15.61 17.32
N VAL A 111 -21.43 15.68 17.45
CA VAL A 111 -22.21 14.78 18.29
C VAL A 111 -23.39 14.25 17.49
N LEU A 112 -23.78 13.01 17.75
CA LEU A 112 -24.97 12.39 17.21
C LEU A 112 -26.04 12.36 18.28
N GLU A 113 -27.18 13.00 18.00
CA GLU A 113 -28.39 12.96 18.83
C GLU A 113 -29.43 12.07 18.14
N THR A 114 -29.98 11.12 18.89
CA THR A 114 -31.09 10.29 18.39
C THR A 114 -32.44 10.99 18.60
N GLN A 115 -33.33 10.95 17.62
CA GLN A 115 -34.69 11.50 17.75
C GLN A 115 -35.42 10.85 18.94
N GLY A 116 -36.00 11.69 19.80
CA GLY A 116 -36.74 11.21 20.98
C GLY A 116 -36.00 11.35 22.31
N GLY A 117 -34.89 12.12 22.36
CA GLY A 117 -34.15 12.39 23.61
C GLY A 117 -33.27 11.23 24.05
N GLY A 118 -32.84 10.42 23.10
CA GLY A 118 -31.88 9.32 23.33
C GLY A 118 -30.47 9.79 23.60
N ALA A 119 -29.56 8.84 23.81
CA ALA A 119 -28.19 9.10 24.18
C ALA A 119 -27.47 9.94 23.13
N VAL A 120 -26.80 11.01 23.59
CA VAL A 120 -25.87 11.80 22.79
C VAL A 120 -24.55 11.04 22.69
N ARG A 121 -24.10 10.75 21.49
CA ARG A 121 -22.81 10.08 21.24
C ARG A 121 -21.85 11.02 20.56
N GLY A 122 -20.65 11.13 21.12
CA GLY A 122 -19.57 11.96 20.59
C GLY A 122 -18.21 11.31 20.73
N GLY A 123 -17.18 11.96 20.18
CA GLY A 123 -15.81 11.48 20.31
C GLY A 123 -15.61 10.05 19.80
N GLY A 124 -14.95 9.22 20.58
CA GLY A 124 -14.60 7.85 20.19
C GLY A 124 -15.80 6.92 19.97
N GLU A 125 -16.93 7.13 20.65
CA GLU A 125 -18.15 6.33 20.41
C GLU A 125 -18.74 6.60 19.04
N LEU A 126 -18.78 7.88 18.63
CA LEU A 126 -19.25 8.27 17.32
C LEU A 126 -18.32 7.76 16.21
N GLU A 127 -17.00 7.81 16.43
CA GLU A 127 -16.02 7.25 15.51
C GLU A 127 -16.18 5.75 15.33
N ALA A 128 -16.37 5.00 16.41
CA ALA A 128 -16.62 3.56 16.37
C ALA A 128 -17.93 3.22 15.62
N LEU A 129 -18.98 4.00 15.84
CA LEU A 129 -20.26 3.81 15.15
C LEU A 129 -20.12 4.04 13.64
N VAL A 130 -19.44 5.11 13.23
CA VAL A 130 -19.20 5.42 11.81
C VAL A 130 -18.33 4.34 11.16
N ALA A 131 -17.28 3.88 11.85
CA ALA A 131 -16.42 2.80 11.37
C ALA A 131 -17.22 1.50 11.16
N HIS A 132 -18.13 1.19 12.09
CA HIS A 132 -19.03 0.04 11.96
C HIS A 132 -19.98 0.17 10.77
N GLY A 133 -20.60 1.33 10.59
CA GLY A 133 -21.47 1.62 9.44
C GLY A 133 -20.75 1.49 8.09
N LEU A 134 -19.50 1.98 8.02
CA LEU A 134 -18.67 1.81 6.82
C LEU A 134 -18.35 0.34 6.53
N ARG A 135 -18.08 -0.45 7.57
CA ARG A 135 -17.85 -1.88 7.42
C ARG A 135 -19.09 -2.58 6.86
N ILE A 136 -20.27 -2.28 7.39
CA ILE A 136 -21.54 -2.80 6.88
C ILE A 136 -21.73 -2.40 5.42
N ARG A 137 -21.58 -1.12 5.09
CA ARG A 137 -21.69 -0.62 3.71
C ARG A 137 -20.79 -1.38 2.74
N ASN A 138 -19.55 -1.62 3.14
CA ASN A 138 -18.57 -2.34 2.32
C ASN A 138 -18.97 -3.81 2.15
N LEU A 139 -19.49 -4.47 3.19
CA LEU A 139 -19.98 -5.84 3.10
C LEU A 139 -21.21 -5.94 2.18
N LEU A 140 -22.09 -4.97 2.23
CA LEU A 140 -23.27 -4.92 1.35
C LEU A 140 -22.91 -4.82 -0.13
N ALA A 141 -21.78 -4.24 -0.47
CA ALA A 141 -21.29 -4.19 -1.85
C ALA A 141 -20.98 -5.58 -2.44
N PHE A 142 -20.71 -6.59 -1.60
CA PHE A 142 -20.50 -7.97 -2.02
C PHE A 142 -21.78 -8.80 -2.14
N VAL A 143 -22.92 -8.26 -1.68
CA VAL A 143 -24.20 -8.97 -1.80
C VAL A 143 -24.63 -9.00 -3.26
N PRO A 144 -24.92 -10.19 -3.82
CA PRO A 144 -25.36 -10.31 -5.20
C PRO A 144 -26.63 -9.49 -5.47
N ARG A 145 -26.67 -8.79 -6.61
CA ARG A 145 -27.79 -7.91 -7.01
C ARG A 145 -29.17 -8.59 -7.07
N LYS A 146 -29.21 -9.93 -7.05
CA LYS A 146 -30.48 -10.69 -7.00
C LYS A 146 -31.23 -10.52 -5.68
N TYR A 147 -30.56 -10.09 -4.61
CA TYR A 147 -31.18 -9.81 -3.32
C TYR A 147 -31.48 -8.32 -3.22
N ASN A 148 -32.73 -8.00 -2.83
CA ASN A 148 -33.09 -6.60 -2.59
C ASN A 148 -32.39 -6.12 -1.29
N THR A 149 -31.58 -5.09 -1.41
CA THR A 149 -30.86 -4.52 -0.25
C THR A 149 -31.81 -3.99 0.83
N CYS A 150 -33.03 -3.57 0.47
CA CYS A 150 -34.03 -3.16 1.44
C CYS A 150 -34.41 -4.28 2.43
N LEU A 151 -34.41 -5.54 2.00
CA LEU A 151 -34.70 -6.67 2.88
C LEU A 151 -33.63 -6.91 3.95
N LEU A 152 -32.37 -6.47 3.67
CA LEU A 152 -31.28 -6.60 4.62
C LEU A 152 -31.33 -5.55 5.73
N TYR A 153 -32.06 -4.45 5.52
CA TYR A 153 -32.24 -3.40 6.51
C TYR A 153 -33.51 -3.55 7.35
N THR A 154 -34.43 -4.43 6.92
CA THR A 154 -35.77 -4.58 7.56
C THR A 154 -35.97 -5.89 8.30
N SER A 155 -34.92 -6.75 8.37
CA SER A 155 -35.05 -8.09 8.98
C SER A 155 -35.04 -8.09 10.51
N ASP A 156 -35.09 -6.93 11.17
CA ASP A 156 -35.18 -6.80 12.63
C ASP A 156 -36.50 -6.14 13.04
N ALA A 157 -37.62 -6.78 12.70
CA ALA A 157 -38.88 -6.50 13.31
C ALA A 157 -39.42 -7.76 13.99
#